data_28d4cd4beb941b7083733f23fa57a6f1
#
_entry.id   28d4cd4beb941b7083733f23fa57a6f1
#
_cell.length_a   1.000
_cell.length_b   1.000
_cell.length_c   1.000
_cell.angle_alpha   90.00
_cell.angle_beta   90.00
_cell.angle_gamma   90.00
#
_symmetry.space_group_name_H-M   'P 1'
#
loop_
_entity.id
_entity.type
_entity.pdbx_description
1 polymer ?
#
loop_
_entity_poly.entity_id
_entity_poly.type
_entity_poly.pdbx_seq_one_letter_code
_entity_poly.pdbx_strand_id
1 'polypeptide(L)'
;MRGLFHFVVMSLLIFMMICCKTIYPSAEVNYLSGTEQTVSVRVIGVGSNEEQAIINAEQKVFDVLFFRGLPESQQKMPMVGSDESAEKLKNKKYFDKFYDGKRHKTFVMSSIPVSGLTKVNSGKSITVNVKVNLSALRSDLETSGLIRKFGF
;
A
#
# COMPACT_ATOMS: atom_id res chain seq x y z
N MET A 1 -40.06 -19.09 30.10
CA MET A 1 -39.72 -19.19 28.66
C MET A 1 -39.63 -17.86 27.91
N ARG A 2 -40.38 -16.81 28.26
CA ARG A 2 -40.33 -15.51 27.61
C ARG A 2 -38.98 -14.74 27.82
N GLY A 3 -38.37 -14.86 29.01
CA GLY A 3 -37.10 -14.15 29.31
C GLY A 3 -35.88 -14.72 28.56
N LEU A 4 -35.84 -16.03 28.33
CA LEU A 4 -34.74 -16.66 27.60
C LEU A 4 -34.72 -16.28 26.14
N PHE A 5 -35.90 -16.08 25.53
CA PHE A 5 -36.04 -15.67 24.13
C PHE A 5 -35.54 -14.23 23.90
N HIS A 6 -35.79 -13.33 24.85
CA HIS A 6 -35.30 -11.93 24.77
C HIS A 6 -33.77 -11.85 24.91
N PHE A 7 -33.17 -12.73 25.74
CA PHE A 7 -31.73 -12.79 25.95
C PHE A 7 -31.00 -13.32 24.70
N VAL A 8 -31.57 -14.29 24.00
CA VAL A 8 -31.01 -14.86 22.76
C VAL A 8 -31.12 -13.86 21.61
N VAL A 9 -32.25 -13.16 21.48
CA VAL A 9 -32.42 -12.13 20.44
C VAL A 9 -31.50 -10.93 20.66
N MET A 10 -31.29 -10.50 21.90
CA MET A 10 -30.38 -9.40 22.23
C MET A 10 -28.90 -9.78 22.01
N SER A 11 -28.51 -11.02 22.27
CA SER A 11 -27.17 -11.55 21.98
C SER A 11 -26.90 -11.64 20.47
N LEU A 12 -27.91 -11.98 19.67
CA LEU A 12 -27.77 -12.06 18.21
C LEU A 12 -27.63 -10.69 17.55
N LEU A 13 -28.28 -9.65 18.11
CA LEU A 13 -28.18 -8.27 17.64
C LEU A 13 -26.78 -7.65 17.89
N ILE A 14 -26.11 -8.04 18.98
CA ILE A 14 -24.77 -7.55 19.31
C ILE A 14 -23.71 -8.13 18.36
N PHE A 15 -23.95 -9.33 17.81
CA PHE A 15 -23.02 -10.00 16.89
C PHE A 15 -22.99 -9.40 15.46
N MET A 16 -24.00 -8.60 15.09
CA MET A 16 -24.06 -7.96 13.75
C MET A 16 -23.29 -6.63 13.63
N MET A 17 -22.70 -6.11 14.71
CA MET A 17 -22.00 -4.82 14.70
C MET A 17 -20.49 -4.92 14.37
N ILE A 18 -19.97 -6.09 14.02
CA ILE A 18 -18.53 -6.27 13.77
C ILE A 18 -18.32 -6.62 12.30
N CYS A 19 -18.46 -5.66 11.38
CA CYS A 19 -17.77 -5.70 10.10
C CYS A 19 -17.89 -4.40 9.31
N CYS A 20 -17.27 -3.33 9.77
CA CYS A 20 -16.85 -2.25 8.88
C CYS A 20 -15.35 -2.03 9.12
N LYS A 21 -14.49 -2.74 8.39
CA LYS A 21 -13.12 -2.29 8.21
C LYS A 21 -13.17 -1.02 7.35
N THR A 22 -13.19 0.11 8.00
CA THR A 22 -12.94 1.40 7.34
C THR A 22 -11.49 1.38 6.88
N ILE A 23 -11.28 1.26 5.57
CA ILE A 23 -9.96 1.45 4.96
C ILE A 23 -9.69 2.96 5.07
N TYR A 24 -8.94 3.36 6.10
CA TYR A 24 -8.45 4.73 6.18
C TYR A 24 -7.40 4.91 5.08
N PRO A 25 -7.47 5.99 4.27
CA PRO A 25 -6.35 6.38 3.42
C PRO A 25 -5.11 6.47 4.31
N SER A 26 -4.00 5.90 3.88
CA SER A 26 -2.76 6.00 4.64
C SER A 26 -2.40 7.48 4.74
N ALA A 27 -2.51 8.07 5.93
CA ALA A 27 -2.11 9.46 6.19
C ALA A 27 -0.62 9.71 5.87
N GLU A 28 0.12 8.67 5.56
CA GLU A 28 1.56 8.70 5.28
C GLU A 28 1.88 8.84 3.78
N VAL A 29 0.92 8.58 2.87
CA VAL A 29 1.11 8.66 1.41
C VAL A 29 0.10 9.62 0.80
N ASN A 30 0.58 10.76 0.30
CA ASN A 30 -0.24 11.80 -0.28
C ASN A 30 0.05 11.94 -1.77
N TYR A 31 -0.99 11.96 -2.58
CA TYR A 31 -0.88 12.21 -4.02
C TYR A 31 -0.37 13.62 -4.30
N LEU A 32 0.54 13.76 -5.26
CA LEU A 32 1.04 15.04 -5.73
C LEU A 32 0.63 15.31 -7.16
N SER A 33 0.92 14.37 -8.07
CA SER A 33 0.60 14.48 -9.49
C SER A 33 0.74 13.11 -10.16
N GLY A 34 0.19 12.96 -11.36
CA GLY A 34 0.38 11.73 -12.12
C GLY A 34 -0.32 11.76 -13.46
N THR A 35 -0.04 10.72 -14.23
CA THR A 35 -0.67 10.38 -15.50
C THR A 35 -1.08 8.91 -15.45
N GLU A 36 -1.61 8.35 -16.54
CA GLU A 36 -1.86 6.91 -16.64
C GLU A 36 -0.58 6.05 -16.53
N GLN A 37 0.56 6.64 -16.86
CA GLN A 37 1.85 5.96 -16.91
C GLN A 37 2.70 6.17 -15.67
N THR A 38 2.49 7.26 -14.93
CA THR A 38 3.33 7.62 -13.78
C THR A 38 2.51 8.21 -12.65
N VAL A 39 2.99 8.04 -11.42
CA VAL A 39 2.44 8.70 -10.23
C VAL A 39 3.57 9.27 -9.38
N SER A 40 3.33 10.46 -8.85
CA SER A 40 4.20 11.11 -7.86
C SER A 40 3.43 11.27 -6.57
N VAL A 41 4.03 10.85 -5.48
CA VAL A 41 3.45 10.91 -4.14
C VAL A 41 4.45 11.46 -3.14
N ARG A 42 3.94 12.09 -2.09
CA ARG A 42 4.71 12.46 -0.90
C ARG A 42 4.45 11.43 0.17
N VAL A 43 5.52 10.89 0.76
CA VAL A 43 5.43 9.79 1.72
C VAL A 43 6.43 10.00 2.87
N ILE A 44 6.04 9.54 4.06
CA ILE A 44 6.89 9.53 5.24
C ILE A 44 7.50 8.14 5.40
N GLY A 45 8.82 8.07 5.29
CA GLY A 45 9.59 6.86 5.59
C GLY A 45 10.23 6.91 6.97
N VAL A 46 10.43 5.73 7.57
CA VAL A 46 11.07 5.56 8.87
C VAL A 46 12.16 4.50 8.78
N GLY A 47 13.31 4.77 9.36
CA GLY A 47 14.45 3.84 9.35
C GLY A 47 15.48 4.20 10.41
N SER A 48 16.52 3.37 10.55
CA SER A 48 17.63 3.65 11.46
C SER A 48 18.57 4.75 10.92
N ASN A 49 18.61 4.90 9.61
CA ASN A 49 19.36 5.92 8.87
C ASN A 49 18.55 6.43 7.67
N GLU A 50 19.09 7.41 6.96
CA GLU A 50 18.42 8.05 5.82
C GLU A 50 18.11 7.06 4.70
N GLU A 51 19.07 6.22 4.31
CA GLU A 51 18.88 5.23 3.24
C GLU A 51 17.73 4.26 3.56
N GLN A 52 17.69 3.72 4.78
CA GLN A 52 16.61 2.83 5.19
C GLN A 52 15.26 3.54 5.27
N ALA A 53 15.24 4.80 5.70
CA ALA A 53 14.01 5.57 5.73
C ALA A 53 13.49 5.85 4.30
N ILE A 54 14.37 6.14 3.33
CA ILE A 54 13.99 6.28 1.92
C ILE A 54 13.47 4.96 1.34
N ILE A 55 14.15 3.83 1.58
CA ILE A 55 13.69 2.50 1.13
C ILE A 55 12.31 2.19 1.72
N ASN A 56 12.09 2.45 3.00
CA ASN A 56 10.79 2.26 3.64
C ASN A 56 9.71 3.15 3.01
N ALA A 57 10.04 4.42 2.69
CA ALA A 57 9.14 5.31 1.98
C ALA A 57 8.75 4.73 0.61
N GLU A 58 9.71 4.28 -0.18
CA GLU A 58 9.48 3.65 -1.48
C GLU A 58 8.56 2.43 -1.35
N GLN A 59 8.83 1.53 -0.41
CA GLN A 59 8.02 0.32 -0.17
C GLN A 59 6.58 0.64 0.23
N LYS A 60 6.35 1.64 1.09
CA LYS A 60 5.01 2.12 1.46
C LYS A 60 4.19 2.60 0.25
N VAL A 61 4.84 3.25 -0.73
CA VAL A 61 4.16 3.64 -1.96
C VAL A 61 3.62 2.43 -2.70
N PHE A 62 4.42 1.37 -2.83
CA PHE A 62 3.98 0.14 -3.49
C PHE A 62 2.90 -0.60 -2.70
N ASP A 63 2.96 -0.63 -1.36
CA ASP A 63 1.88 -1.20 -0.53
C ASP A 63 0.55 -0.48 -0.78
N VAL A 64 0.57 0.84 -0.93
CA VAL A 64 -0.63 1.61 -1.27
C VAL A 64 -1.11 1.27 -2.69
N LEU A 65 -0.24 1.26 -3.68
CA LEU A 65 -0.61 0.96 -5.07
C LEU A 65 -1.14 -0.48 -5.23
N PHE A 66 -0.55 -1.44 -4.54
CA PHE A 66 -0.93 -2.85 -4.66
C PHE A 66 -2.23 -3.17 -3.94
N PHE A 67 -2.43 -2.64 -2.71
CA PHE A 67 -3.45 -3.16 -1.80
C PHE A 67 -4.53 -2.14 -1.41
N ARG A 68 -4.34 -0.85 -1.66
CA ARG A 68 -5.29 0.21 -1.25
C ARG A 68 -5.79 1.04 -2.41
N GLY A 69 -4.94 1.25 -3.42
CA GLY A 69 -5.17 2.25 -4.45
C GLY A 69 -4.90 3.67 -3.94
N LEU A 70 -4.94 4.63 -4.86
CA LEU A 70 -4.67 6.03 -4.58
C LEU A 70 -5.83 6.87 -5.14
N PRO A 71 -6.87 7.20 -4.34
CA PRO A 71 -8.15 7.73 -4.81
C PRO A 71 -8.05 9.01 -5.65
N GLU A 72 -7.06 9.87 -5.36
CA GLU A 72 -6.84 11.14 -6.07
C GLU A 72 -6.08 10.98 -7.40
N SER A 73 -5.57 9.77 -7.70
CA SER A 73 -4.80 9.46 -8.91
C SER A 73 -5.63 8.73 -9.96
N GLN A 74 -5.01 8.43 -11.10
CA GLN A 74 -5.59 7.50 -12.09
C GLN A 74 -5.61 6.04 -11.58
N GLN A 75 -4.76 5.69 -10.61
CA GLN A 75 -4.74 4.38 -9.96
C GLN A 75 -5.59 4.37 -8.68
N LYS A 76 -6.91 4.60 -8.83
CA LYS A 76 -7.86 4.68 -7.71
C LYS A 76 -8.05 3.36 -6.97
N MET A 77 -8.00 2.26 -7.69
CA MET A 77 -8.21 0.91 -7.17
C MET A 77 -6.88 0.20 -6.89
N PRO A 78 -6.82 -0.73 -5.94
CA PRO A 78 -5.64 -1.56 -5.74
C PRO A 78 -5.31 -2.34 -7.02
N MET A 79 -4.01 -2.47 -7.34
CA MET A 79 -3.55 -3.18 -8.53
C MET A 79 -3.66 -4.70 -8.37
N VAL A 80 -3.41 -5.23 -7.18
CA VAL A 80 -3.34 -6.68 -6.91
C VAL A 80 -4.61 -7.15 -6.19
N GLY A 81 -4.93 -6.53 -5.08
CA GLY A 81 -6.11 -6.89 -4.29
C GLY A 81 -6.17 -6.09 -2.98
N SER A 82 -7.31 -6.13 -2.28
CA SER A 82 -7.50 -5.38 -1.04
C SER A 82 -7.06 -6.12 0.23
N ASP A 83 -6.88 -7.44 0.15
CA ASP A 83 -6.36 -8.24 1.26
C ASP A 83 -4.84 -8.44 1.12
N GLU A 84 -4.10 -7.50 1.67
CA GLU A 84 -2.64 -7.49 1.62
C GLU A 84 -2.01 -8.80 2.13
N SER A 85 -2.54 -9.34 3.25
CA SER A 85 -1.97 -10.54 3.87
C SER A 85 -2.20 -11.78 3.01
N ALA A 86 -3.40 -11.95 2.48
CA ALA A 86 -3.74 -13.06 1.60
C ALA A 86 -2.96 -13.00 0.28
N GLU A 87 -2.86 -11.81 -0.33
CA GLU A 87 -2.14 -11.65 -1.59
C GLU A 87 -0.63 -11.82 -1.42
N LYS A 88 -0.03 -11.31 -0.35
CA LYS A 88 1.39 -11.53 -0.04
C LYS A 88 1.70 -13.01 0.23
N LEU A 89 0.81 -13.73 0.92
CA LEU A 89 0.98 -15.17 1.17
C LEU A 89 0.87 -15.98 -0.12
N LYS A 90 -0.17 -15.73 -0.92
CA LYS A 90 -0.42 -16.42 -2.20
C LYS A 90 0.73 -16.22 -3.19
N ASN A 91 1.30 -15.02 -3.25
CA ASN A 91 2.33 -14.63 -4.20
C ASN A 91 3.69 -14.39 -3.51
N LYS A 92 3.97 -15.13 -2.45
CA LYS A 92 5.14 -14.91 -1.57
C LYS A 92 6.46 -14.74 -2.33
N LYS A 93 6.74 -15.63 -3.28
CA LYS A 93 8.00 -15.59 -4.08
C LYS A 93 8.18 -14.28 -4.84
N TYR A 94 7.08 -13.69 -5.33
CA TYR A 94 7.12 -12.40 -6.01
C TYR A 94 7.41 -11.28 -5.02
N PHE A 95 6.66 -11.21 -3.91
CA PHE A 95 6.79 -10.13 -2.93
C PHE A 95 8.10 -10.17 -2.16
N ASP A 96 8.64 -11.34 -1.82
CA ASP A 96 10.00 -11.47 -1.25
C ASP A 96 11.05 -10.85 -2.21
N LYS A 97 10.98 -11.19 -3.49
CA LYS A 97 11.87 -10.62 -4.51
C LYS A 97 11.67 -9.12 -4.69
N PHE A 98 10.42 -8.68 -4.60
CA PHE A 98 10.04 -7.28 -4.80
C PHE A 98 10.56 -6.39 -3.67
N TYR A 99 10.38 -6.79 -2.41
CA TYR A 99 10.78 -6.01 -1.23
C TYR A 99 12.21 -6.34 -0.77
N ASP A 100 12.47 -7.58 -0.39
CA ASP A 100 13.76 -8.00 0.17
C ASP A 100 14.86 -7.99 -0.90
N GLY A 101 14.53 -8.44 -2.11
CA GLY A 101 15.40 -8.37 -3.28
C GLY A 101 15.54 -6.97 -3.88
N LYS A 102 14.91 -5.95 -3.30
CA LYS A 102 14.94 -4.54 -3.74
C LYS A 102 14.51 -4.32 -5.20
N ARG A 103 13.73 -5.26 -5.79
CA ARG A 103 13.25 -5.13 -7.17
C ARG A 103 12.34 -3.92 -7.35
N HIS A 104 11.64 -3.46 -6.31
CA HIS A 104 10.83 -2.24 -6.35
C HIS A 104 11.57 -1.03 -6.91
N LYS A 105 12.90 -0.94 -6.69
CA LYS A 105 13.72 0.16 -7.20
C LYS A 105 13.71 0.27 -8.73
N THR A 106 13.44 -0.82 -9.46
CA THR A 106 13.31 -0.82 -10.93
C THR A 106 12.14 0.04 -11.41
N PHE A 107 11.12 0.21 -10.58
CA PHE A 107 9.91 0.98 -10.91
C PHE A 107 9.93 2.39 -10.33
N VAL A 108 10.89 2.71 -9.45
CA VAL A 108 11.09 4.06 -8.91
C VAL A 108 11.87 4.89 -9.92
N MET A 109 11.25 5.97 -10.38
CA MET A 109 11.90 6.92 -11.29
C MET A 109 12.73 7.96 -10.54
N SER A 110 12.28 8.37 -9.37
CA SER A 110 13.01 9.26 -8.47
C SER A 110 12.49 9.16 -7.02
N SER A 111 13.39 9.39 -6.07
CA SER A 111 13.09 9.53 -4.64
C SER A 111 13.85 10.74 -4.11
N ILE A 112 13.13 11.84 -3.89
CA ILE A 112 13.71 13.13 -3.52
C ILE A 112 13.29 13.47 -2.10
N PRO A 113 14.22 13.47 -1.12
CA PRO A 113 13.96 13.99 0.22
C PRO A 113 13.51 15.45 0.18
N VAL A 114 12.43 15.77 0.90
CA VAL A 114 11.88 17.13 1.00
C VAL A 114 11.88 17.66 2.42
N SER A 115 12.31 16.85 3.38
CA SER A 115 12.57 17.27 4.75
C SER A 115 13.94 16.77 5.24
N GLY A 116 14.46 17.35 6.28
CA GLY A 116 15.59 16.78 7.02
C GLY A 116 15.18 15.50 7.76
N LEU A 117 16.17 14.70 8.12
CA LEU A 117 16.00 13.51 8.93
C LEU A 117 15.67 13.87 10.38
N THR A 118 14.51 13.46 10.87
CA THR A 118 14.01 13.82 12.20
C THR A 118 13.93 12.58 13.09
N LYS A 119 14.37 12.67 14.34
CA LYS A 119 14.27 11.58 15.32
C LYS A 119 12.80 11.38 15.73
N VAL A 120 12.34 10.14 15.72
CA VAL A 120 11.01 9.70 16.17
C VAL A 120 11.14 8.50 17.09
N ASN A 121 10.08 8.11 17.79
CA ASN A 121 10.12 6.98 18.75
C ASN A 121 10.59 5.66 18.11
N SER A 122 10.26 5.42 16.85
CA SER A 122 10.59 4.19 16.10
C SER A 122 11.89 4.30 15.27
N GLY A 123 12.69 5.36 15.46
CA GLY A 123 13.92 5.57 14.68
C GLY A 123 14.08 6.99 14.17
N LYS A 124 14.31 7.15 12.89
CA LYS A 124 14.39 8.45 12.21
C LYS A 124 13.40 8.48 11.07
N SER A 125 12.70 9.59 10.89
CA SER A 125 11.75 9.80 9.79
C SER A 125 12.25 10.84 8.80
N ILE A 126 11.83 10.67 7.54
CA ILE A 126 12.11 11.60 6.45
C ILE A 126 10.89 11.66 5.53
N THR A 127 10.59 12.85 5.02
CA THR A 127 9.55 13.01 4.00
C THR A 127 10.21 12.95 2.63
N VAL A 128 9.68 12.11 1.74
CA VAL A 128 10.24 11.86 0.41
C VAL A 128 9.15 12.05 -0.65
N ASN A 129 9.47 12.75 -1.72
CA ASN A 129 8.67 12.71 -2.94
C ASN A 129 9.16 11.55 -3.81
N VAL A 130 8.29 10.56 -4.02
CA VAL A 130 8.59 9.37 -4.81
C VAL A 130 7.80 9.41 -6.10
N LYS A 131 8.47 9.20 -7.23
CA LYS A 131 7.84 9.05 -8.55
C LYS A 131 7.99 7.62 -9.03
N VAL A 132 6.87 7.00 -9.43
CA VAL A 132 6.78 5.60 -9.84
C VAL A 132 6.32 5.50 -11.29
N ASN A 133 6.91 4.58 -12.04
CA ASN A 133 6.49 4.17 -13.37
C ASN A 133 5.37 3.12 -13.26
N LEU A 134 4.11 3.55 -13.36
CA LEU A 134 2.94 2.67 -13.26
C LEU A 134 2.82 1.71 -14.43
N SER A 135 3.18 2.13 -15.65
CA SER A 135 3.06 1.27 -16.83
C SER A 135 4.05 0.10 -16.76
N ALA A 136 5.30 0.37 -16.36
CA ALA A 136 6.29 -0.68 -16.16
C ALA A 136 5.90 -1.64 -15.02
N LEU A 137 5.39 -1.09 -13.91
CA LEU A 137 4.90 -1.89 -12.78
C LEU A 137 3.74 -2.79 -13.20
N ARG A 138 2.76 -2.26 -13.93
CA ARG A 138 1.62 -3.04 -14.43
C ARG A 138 2.05 -4.16 -15.34
N SER A 139 2.93 -3.87 -16.31
CA SER A 139 3.50 -4.88 -17.22
C SER A 139 4.23 -6.00 -16.48
N ASP A 140 4.95 -5.67 -15.41
CA ASP A 140 5.63 -6.66 -14.55
C ASP A 140 4.64 -7.55 -13.79
N LEU A 141 3.59 -6.96 -13.21
CA LEU A 141 2.53 -7.70 -12.52
C LEU A 141 1.78 -8.64 -13.47
N GLU A 142 1.48 -8.19 -14.70
CA GLU A 142 0.86 -9.00 -15.76
C GLU A 142 1.75 -10.17 -16.17
N THR A 143 3.03 -9.90 -16.40
CA THR A 143 4.03 -10.92 -16.79
C THR A 143 4.23 -11.96 -15.69
N SER A 144 4.15 -11.53 -14.44
CA SER A 144 4.26 -12.38 -13.26
C SER A 144 2.97 -13.11 -12.91
N GLY A 145 1.87 -12.84 -13.62
CA GLY A 145 0.57 -13.48 -13.42
C GLY A 145 -0.19 -13.03 -12.17
N LEU A 146 0.20 -11.91 -11.54
CA LEU A 146 -0.49 -11.35 -10.39
C LEU A 146 -1.78 -10.64 -10.77
N ILE A 147 -1.82 -10.05 -11.95
CA ILE A 147 -2.99 -9.39 -12.52
C ILE A 147 -3.26 -9.90 -13.93
N ARG A 148 -4.50 -9.75 -14.41
CA ARG A 148 -4.87 -10.11 -15.77
C ARG A 148 -4.25 -9.13 -16.76
N LYS A 149 -3.81 -9.64 -17.92
CA LYS A 149 -3.39 -8.77 -19.03
C LYS A 149 -4.58 -7.93 -19.50
N PHE A 150 -4.37 -6.64 -19.64
CA PHE A 150 -5.35 -5.76 -20.25
C PHE A 150 -5.28 -5.95 -21.77
N GLY A 151 -6.42 -6.24 -22.41
CA GLY A 151 -6.55 -6.20 -23.88
C GLY A 151 -6.79 -7.52 -24.60
N PHE A 152 -7.29 -8.56 -23.89
CA PHE A 152 -7.81 -9.77 -24.53
C PHE A 152 -9.13 -10.19 -23.91
#